data_ff9be2658c020b0190f78fa7ea7e6b42
#
_entry.id   ff9be2658c020b0190f78fa7ea7e6b42
#
_cell.length_a   1.000
_cell.length_b   1.000
_cell.length_c   1.000
_cell.angle_alpha   90.00
_cell.angle_beta   90.00
_cell.angle_gamma   90.00
#
_symmetry.space_group_name_H-M   'P 1'
#
loop_
_entity.id
_entity.type
_entity.pdbx_description
1 polymer ?
#
loop_
_entity_poly.entity_id
_entity_poly.type
_entity_poly.pdbx_seq_one_letter_code
_entity_poly.pdbx_strand_id
1 'polypeptide(L)'
;VVVWAPVGFEKSTKELFTNMLAYAYFPVRLDEMKAKVTFKELRDNRPVSIGNIIVDCHFTNHPGPTVGFKIKSPNKTIGYITDNEVLFGYHGHPNEIHLKHPLLEPHLHLIDFLKDCDMIVHEAQYFPEEYYRKTGWGHSSIPNATVLMKYTGCKEWIVTHHDPNHKDNDLQVKLQLHHDIIEECNLKIHVDIAYDGLMLPF
;
A
#
# COMPACT_ATOMS: atom_id res chain seq x y z
N VAL A 1 -5.30 11.08 22.28
CA VAL A 1 -5.03 10.36 21.04
C VAL A 1 -4.82 11.37 19.94
N VAL A 2 -3.80 11.19 19.09
CA VAL A 2 -3.58 11.97 17.86
C VAL A 2 -3.89 11.08 16.68
N VAL A 3 -4.81 11.52 15.82
CA VAL A 3 -5.15 10.85 14.56
C VAL A 3 -4.49 11.63 13.44
N TRP A 4 -3.63 10.96 12.67
CA TRP A 4 -3.01 11.50 11.48
C TRP A 4 -3.67 10.88 10.26
N ALA A 5 -4.08 11.69 9.29
CA ALA A 5 -4.70 11.22 8.06
C ALA A 5 -4.39 12.15 6.90
N PRO A 6 -4.47 11.66 5.66
CA PRO A 6 -4.27 12.48 4.48
C PRO A 6 -5.25 13.65 4.43
N VAL A 7 -4.87 14.70 3.73
CA VAL A 7 -5.79 15.82 3.44
C VAL A 7 -6.93 15.28 2.59
N GLY A 8 -8.16 15.42 3.07
CA GLY A 8 -9.35 15.04 2.31
C GLY A 8 -9.63 16.02 1.17
N PHE A 9 -10.27 15.54 0.11
CA PHE A 9 -10.64 16.40 -1.03
C PHE A 9 -11.90 17.24 -0.76
N GLU A 10 -12.89 16.66 -0.08
CA GLU A 10 -14.19 17.31 0.16
C GLU A 10 -14.47 17.59 1.64
N LYS A 11 -13.97 16.75 2.52
CA LYS A 11 -14.19 16.80 3.97
C LYS A 11 -12.89 16.66 4.73
N SER A 12 -12.78 17.37 5.84
CA SER A 12 -11.66 17.18 6.77
C SER A 12 -11.72 15.79 7.42
N THR A 13 -10.57 15.28 7.85
CA THR A 13 -10.49 14.02 8.61
C THR A 13 -11.42 14.03 9.83
N LYS A 14 -11.51 15.17 10.51
CA LYS A 14 -12.40 15.31 11.67
C LYS A 14 -13.87 15.13 11.28
N GLU A 15 -14.30 15.71 10.16
CA GLU A 15 -15.69 15.57 9.68
C GLU A 15 -15.99 14.14 9.27
N LEU A 16 -15.06 13.47 8.56
CA LEU A 16 -15.21 12.06 8.19
C LEU A 16 -15.34 11.18 9.44
N PHE A 17 -14.45 11.35 10.40
CA PHE A 17 -14.46 10.60 11.66
C PHE A 17 -15.74 10.85 12.46
N THR A 18 -16.18 12.11 12.53
CA THR A 18 -17.43 12.48 13.21
C THR A 18 -18.64 11.83 12.56
N ASN A 19 -18.68 11.80 11.23
CA ASN A 19 -19.77 11.18 10.49
C ASN A 19 -19.81 9.65 10.67
N MET A 20 -18.67 8.98 10.68
CA MET A 20 -18.57 7.54 10.94
C MET A 20 -19.03 7.16 12.36
N LEU A 21 -18.86 8.06 13.32
CA LEU A 21 -19.28 7.88 14.72
C LEU A 21 -20.68 8.47 14.99
N ALA A 22 -21.49 8.72 13.95
CA ALA A 22 -22.89 9.11 14.14
C ALA A 22 -23.71 7.94 14.67
N TYR A 23 -24.73 8.19 15.52
CA TYR A 23 -25.58 7.16 16.12
C TYR A 23 -26.25 6.19 15.13
N ALA A 24 -26.37 6.62 13.87
CA ALA A 24 -26.86 5.73 12.81
C ALA A 24 -25.92 4.53 12.54
N TYR A 25 -24.64 4.64 12.88
CA TYR A 25 -23.62 3.66 12.55
C TYR A 25 -22.85 3.18 13.78
N PHE A 26 -22.73 4.02 14.82
CA PHE A 26 -21.93 3.72 16.01
C PHE A 26 -22.60 4.24 17.28
N PRO A 27 -22.59 3.48 18.41
CA PRO A 27 -23.37 3.82 19.60
C PRO A 27 -22.74 4.94 20.46
N VAL A 28 -21.54 5.43 20.14
CA VAL A 28 -20.83 6.48 20.88
C VAL A 28 -20.30 7.52 19.91
N ARG A 29 -20.68 8.77 20.07
CA ARG A 29 -20.20 9.87 19.25
C ARG A 29 -18.78 10.29 19.64
N LEU A 30 -18.09 10.99 18.73
CA LEU A 30 -16.73 11.49 18.95
C LEU A 30 -16.63 12.43 20.18
N ASP A 31 -17.65 13.28 20.40
CA ASP A 31 -17.72 14.23 21.50
C ASP A 31 -18.07 13.59 22.85
N GLU A 32 -18.57 12.36 22.86
CA GLU A 32 -18.87 11.56 24.06
C GLU A 32 -17.68 10.68 24.50
N MET A 33 -16.65 10.57 23.67
CA MET A 33 -15.48 9.78 24.02
C MET A 33 -14.72 10.39 25.20
N LYS A 34 -14.30 9.55 26.16
CA LYS A 34 -13.45 9.99 27.29
C LYS A 34 -12.05 10.42 26.82
N ALA A 35 -11.58 9.93 25.69
CA ALA A 35 -10.29 10.26 25.13
C ALA A 35 -10.32 11.63 24.44
N LYS A 36 -9.38 12.51 24.77
CA LYS A 36 -9.15 13.73 24.00
C LYS A 36 -8.53 13.35 22.66
N VAL A 37 -9.31 13.51 21.58
CA VAL A 37 -8.88 13.21 20.19
C VAL A 37 -8.51 14.52 19.50
N THR A 38 -7.33 14.56 18.89
CA THR A 38 -6.88 15.65 18.01
C THR A 38 -6.56 15.12 16.64
N PHE A 39 -6.88 15.88 15.59
CA PHE A 39 -6.65 15.51 14.21
C PHE A 39 -5.51 16.34 13.62
N LYS A 40 -4.63 15.70 12.88
CA LYS A 40 -3.54 16.32 12.15
C LYS A 40 -3.49 15.79 10.73
N GLU A 41 -3.11 16.66 9.79
CA GLU A 41 -3.01 16.32 8.37
C GLU A 41 -1.63 15.75 8.05
N LEU A 42 -1.62 14.67 7.28
CA LEU A 42 -0.45 14.15 6.59
C LEU A 42 -0.35 14.81 5.21
N ARG A 43 0.85 15.16 4.82
CA ARG A 43 1.14 15.76 3.51
C ARG A 43 2.45 15.18 2.99
N ASP A 44 2.52 14.98 1.68
CA ASP A 44 3.74 14.60 0.98
C ASP A 44 4.91 15.50 1.38
N ASN A 45 6.07 14.92 1.54
CA ASN A 45 7.32 15.61 1.88
C ASN A 45 7.27 16.40 3.21
N ARG A 46 6.38 16.00 4.14
CA ARG A 46 6.31 16.53 5.50
C ARG A 46 6.34 15.41 6.53
N PRO A 47 7.51 14.81 6.75
CA PRO A 47 7.64 13.69 7.69
C PRO A 47 7.30 14.11 9.12
N VAL A 48 6.76 13.16 9.87
CA VAL A 48 6.35 13.30 11.27
C VAL A 48 7.25 12.44 12.13
N SER A 49 7.82 13.05 13.19
CA SER A 49 8.60 12.30 14.18
C SER A 49 7.70 11.81 15.31
N ILE A 50 7.79 10.51 15.61
CA ILE A 50 7.08 9.84 16.71
C ILE A 50 8.13 9.09 17.55
N GLY A 51 8.60 9.72 18.62
CA GLY A 51 9.74 9.20 19.37
C GLY A 51 11.01 9.16 18.50
N ASN A 52 11.59 7.96 18.34
CA ASN A 52 12.76 7.71 17.49
C ASN A 52 12.41 7.21 16.07
N ILE A 53 11.12 7.23 15.72
CA ILE A 53 10.62 6.83 14.41
C ILE A 53 10.27 8.08 13.60
N ILE A 54 10.61 8.08 12.32
CA ILE A 54 10.19 9.10 11.36
C ILE A 54 9.21 8.45 10.39
N VAL A 55 8.03 9.03 10.25
CA VAL A 55 7.00 8.59 9.32
C VAL A 55 6.82 9.65 8.25
N ASP A 56 7.07 9.27 7.02
CA ASP A 56 6.76 10.05 5.83
C ASP A 56 5.60 9.41 5.08
N CYS A 57 4.90 10.15 4.23
CA CYS A 57 3.78 9.63 3.44
C CYS A 57 3.85 10.10 1.99
N HIS A 58 3.23 9.32 1.12
CA HIS A 58 3.06 9.65 -0.30
C HIS A 58 1.68 9.17 -0.78
N PHE A 59 1.02 9.96 -1.62
CA PHE A 59 -0.27 9.56 -2.20
C PHE A 59 -0.08 8.36 -3.13
N THR A 60 -1.04 7.45 -3.10
CA THR A 60 -1.10 6.27 -3.96
C THR A 60 -2.13 6.45 -5.08
N ASN A 61 -2.08 5.61 -6.09
CA ASN A 61 -3.06 5.62 -7.17
C ASN A 61 -4.30 4.81 -6.74
N HIS A 62 -5.27 5.53 -6.20
CA HIS A 62 -6.53 4.97 -5.71
C HIS A 62 -7.66 6.00 -5.94
N PRO A 63 -8.93 5.60 -6.15
CA PRO A 63 -10.04 6.54 -6.40
C PRO A 63 -10.29 7.56 -5.27
N GLY A 64 -9.94 7.22 -4.03
CA GLY A 64 -10.04 8.12 -2.87
C GLY A 64 -8.65 8.63 -2.42
N PRO A 65 -8.59 9.64 -1.52
CA PRO A 65 -7.34 10.14 -0.95
C PRO A 65 -6.68 9.09 -0.05
N THR A 66 -5.82 8.29 -0.64
CA THR A 66 -5.11 7.19 0.00
C THR A 66 -3.61 7.50 0.04
N VAL A 67 -2.96 7.17 1.14
CA VAL A 67 -1.51 7.35 1.31
C VAL A 67 -0.84 6.06 1.74
N GLY A 68 0.34 5.85 1.20
CA GLY A 68 1.32 4.92 1.74
C GLY A 68 2.29 5.62 2.69
N PHE A 69 3.00 4.85 3.47
CA PHE A 69 3.92 5.33 4.49
C PHE A 69 5.33 4.80 4.26
N LYS A 70 6.33 5.64 4.51
CA LYS A 70 7.72 5.23 4.70
C LYS A 70 8.07 5.44 6.17
N ILE A 71 8.32 4.35 6.88
CA ILE A 71 8.57 4.31 8.31
C ILE A 71 10.06 4.04 8.52
N LYS A 72 10.78 5.03 9.03
CA LYS A 72 12.20 4.94 9.33
C LYS A 72 12.40 4.76 10.82
N SER A 73 12.92 3.62 11.23
CA SER A 73 13.43 3.36 12.58
C SER A 73 14.97 3.46 12.58
N PRO A 74 15.63 3.43 13.75
CA PRO A 74 17.10 3.38 13.80
C PRO A 74 17.72 2.17 13.08
N ASN A 75 16.97 1.07 12.95
CA ASN A 75 17.49 -0.21 12.48
C ASN A 75 16.96 -0.60 11.09
N LYS A 76 15.77 -0.15 10.69
CA LYS A 76 15.09 -0.61 9.48
C LYS A 76 14.20 0.47 8.89
N THR A 77 14.13 0.52 7.58
CA THR A 77 13.20 1.38 6.83
C THR A 77 12.15 0.51 6.14
N ILE A 78 10.87 0.79 6.38
CA ILE A 78 9.74 0.03 5.83
C ILE A 78 8.86 0.94 4.99
N GLY A 79 8.52 0.48 3.78
CA GLY A 79 7.43 1.01 2.99
C GLY A 79 6.13 0.25 3.32
N TYR A 80 5.06 0.94 3.66
CA TYR A 80 3.74 0.33 3.93
C TYR A 80 2.70 0.96 3.01
N ILE A 81 2.30 0.23 1.99
CA ILE A 81 1.41 0.68 0.93
C ILE A 81 0.26 -0.34 0.81
N THR A 82 -0.95 0.04 1.14
CA THR A 82 -2.10 -0.88 1.07
C THR A 82 -2.82 -0.79 -0.25
N ASP A 83 -3.48 0.30 -0.56
CA ASP A 83 -4.37 0.48 -1.70
C ASP A 83 -3.65 1.28 -2.79
N ASN A 84 -3.30 0.63 -3.90
CA ASN A 84 -2.52 1.27 -4.95
C ASN A 84 -2.63 0.53 -6.28
N GLU A 85 -3.28 1.11 -7.26
CA GLU A 85 -3.37 0.55 -8.61
C GLU A 85 -2.15 0.94 -9.44
N VAL A 86 -1.25 -0.01 -9.66
CA VAL A 86 -0.05 0.17 -10.48
C VAL A 86 -0.36 -0.19 -11.93
N LEU A 87 0.11 0.62 -12.89
CA LEU A 87 -0.02 0.39 -14.34
C LEU A 87 -1.49 0.19 -14.76
N PHE A 88 -2.31 1.18 -14.51
CA PHE A 88 -3.74 1.17 -14.83
C PHE A 88 -4.05 0.53 -16.20
N GLY A 89 -4.86 -0.54 -16.18
CA GLY A 89 -5.29 -1.25 -17.39
C GLY A 89 -4.22 -2.09 -18.08
N TYR A 90 -3.05 -2.29 -17.48
CA TYR A 90 -2.01 -3.14 -18.06
C TYR A 90 -2.24 -4.62 -17.69
N HIS A 91 -2.12 -5.50 -18.66
CA HIS A 91 -2.37 -6.94 -18.54
C HIS A 91 -1.23 -7.81 -19.09
N GLY A 92 -0.08 -7.21 -19.38
CA GLY A 92 1.08 -7.91 -19.94
C GLY A 92 2.05 -8.40 -18.87
N HIS A 93 3.20 -8.88 -19.32
CA HIS A 93 4.25 -9.39 -18.47
C HIS A 93 5.15 -8.25 -17.93
N PRO A 94 5.64 -8.30 -16.66
CA PRO A 94 6.46 -7.23 -16.07
C PRO A 94 7.74 -6.90 -16.84
N ASN A 95 8.28 -7.84 -17.63
CA ASN A 95 9.47 -7.62 -18.45
C ASN A 95 9.24 -6.66 -19.62
N GLU A 96 8.00 -6.47 -20.06
CA GLU A 96 7.63 -5.53 -21.13
C GLU A 96 7.71 -4.07 -20.64
N ILE A 97 7.61 -3.84 -19.35
CA ILE A 97 7.65 -2.50 -18.76
C ILE A 97 9.10 -2.11 -18.49
N HIS A 98 9.57 -1.06 -19.15
CA HIS A 98 10.86 -0.42 -18.92
C HIS A 98 10.69 0.98 -18.29
N LEU A 99 11.76 1.56 -17.73
CA LEU A 99 11.70 2.84 -16.99
C LEU A 99 11.10 4.01 -17.76
N LYS A 100 11.15 3.99 -19.10
CA LYS A 100 10.57 5.03 -19.96
C LYS A 100 9.18 4.65 -20.50
N HIS A 101 8.59 3.56 -20.01
CA HIS A 101 7.27 3.14 -20.46
C HIS A 101 6.20 4.13 -19.97
N PRO A 102 5.29 4.62 -20.85
CA PRO A 102 4.33 5.66 -20.47
C PRO A 102 3.46 5.31 -19.26
N LEU A 103 3.06 4.03 -19.12
CA LEU A 103 2.27 3.58 -17.98
C LEU A 103 3.04 3.60 -16.65
N LEU A 104 4.38 3.63 -16.68
CA LEU A 104 5.19 3.70 -15.45
C LEU A 104 5.39 5.14 -14.97
N GLU A 105 5.25 6.13 -15.84
CA GLU A 105 5.49 7.54 -15.53
C GLU A 105 4.71 8.03 -14.28
N PRO A 106 3.40 7.74 -14.12
CA PRO A 106 2.64 8.15 -12.93
C PRO A 106 3.16 7.58 -11.61
N HIS A 107 3.94 6.50 -11.68
CA HIS A 107 4.43 5.76 -10.50
C HIS A 107 5.88 6.12 -10.11
N LEU A 108 6.58 6.93 -10.90
CA LEU A 108 8.00 7.23 -10.67
C LEU A 108 8.25 7.90 -9.33
N HIS A 109 7.37 8.79 -8.87
CA HIS A 109 7.48 9.43 -7.56
C HIS A 109 7.30 8.44 -6.41
N LEU A 110 6.34 7.50 -6.53
CA LEU A 110 6.14 6.44 -5.55
C LEU A 110 7.34 5.47 -5.54
N ILE A 111 7.88 5.12 -6.70
CA ILE A 111 9.09 4.30 -6.82
C ILE A 111 10.26 4.99 -6.10
N ASP A 112 10.46 6.28 -6.35
CA ASP A 112 11.53 7.06 -5.70
C ASP A 112 11.31 7.19 -4.18
N PHE A 113 10.08 7.40 -3.75
CA PHE A 113 9.70 7.40 -2.34
C PHE A 113 10.03 6.08 -1.65
N LEU A 114 9.83 4.93 -2.33
CA LEU A 114 10.05 3.59 -1.78
C LEU A 114 11.51 3.10 -1.91
N LYS A 115 12.37 3.79 -2.63
CA LYS A 115 13.79 3.45 -2.66
C LYS A 115 14.38 3.43 -1.25
N ASP A 116 15.38 2.60 -1.06
CA ASP A 116 16.07 2.42 0.21
C ASP A 116 15.21 1.85 1.36
N CYS A 117 14.03 1.31 1.05
CA CYS A 117 13.31 0.48 2.00
C CYS A 117 13.96 -0.90 2.09
N ASP A 118 14.22 -1.34 3.31
CA ASP A 118 14.69 -2.71 3.58
C ASP A 118 13.60 -3.73 3.27
N MET A 119 12.36 -3.35 3.56
CA MET A 119 11.15 -4.14 3.33
C MET A 119 10.06 -3.24 2.77
N ILE A 120 9.24 -3.79 1.86
CA ILE A 120 8.00 -3.15 1.42
C ILE A 120 6.83 -4.09 1.69
N VAL A 121 5.83 -3.59 2.42
CA VAL A 121 4.52 -4.21 2.55
C VAL A 121 3.63 -3.53 1.50
N HIS A 122 3.21 -4.27 0.49
CA HIS A 122 2.41 -3.74 -0.62
C HIS A 122 1.39 -4.77 -1.08
N GLU A 123 0.26 -4.29 -1.55
CA GLU A 123 -0.78 -5.13 -2.10
C GLU A 123 -0.41 -5.74 -3.45
N ALA A 124 -1.05 -6.87 -3.76
CA ALA A 124 -1.25 -7.45 -5.07
C ALA A 124 -2.59 -8.18 -5.01
N GLN A 125 -3.69 -7.42 -4.98
CA GLN A 125 -5.00 -7.93 -4.60
C GLN A 125 -5.50 -8.99 -5.57
N TYR A 126 -5.22 -8.83 -6.86
CA TYR A 126 -5.84 -9.63 -7.91
C TYR A 126 -4.89 -10.57 -8.63
N PHE A 127 -5.41 -11.75 -8.99
CA PHE A 127 -4.84 -12.55 -10.07
C PHE A 127 -4.93 -11.79 -11.41
N PRO A 128 -4.06 -12.09 -12.39
CA PRO A 128 -4.09 -11.40 -13.69
C PRO A 128 -5.46 -11.44 -14.36
N GLU A 129 -6.14 -12.59 -14.35
CA GLU A 129 -7.46 -12.80 -14.96
C GLU A 129 -8.59 -12.06 -14.25
N GLU A 130 -8.47 -11.81 -12.95
CA GLU A 130 -9.47 -11.06 -12.18
C GLU A 130 -9.37 -9.56 -12.46
N TYR A 131 -8.15 -9.06 -12.66
CA TYR A 131 -7.90 -7.64 -12.84
C TYR A 131 -8.60 -7.05 -14.07
N TYR A 132 -8.84 -7.85 -15.13
CA TYR A 132 -9.60 -7.40 -16.31
C TYR A 132 -10.96 -6.76 -15.96
N ARG A 133 -11.62 -7.28 -14.93
CA ARG A 133 -12.95 -6.80 -14.50
C ARG A 133 -12.88 -5.79 -13.37
N LYS A 134 -11.69 -5.57 -12.82
CA LYS A 134 -11.47 -4.75 -11.62
C LYS A 134 -10.52 -3.59 -11.87
N THR A 135 -10.16 -3.34 -13.14
CA THR A 135 -9.42 -2.15 -13.55
C THR A 135 -10.15 -0.88 -13.10
N GLY A 136 -9.44 0.03 -12.43
CA GLY A 136 -10.02 1.27 -11.90
C GLY A 136 -10.60 1.14 -10.48
N TRP A 137 -10.48 -0.02 -9.84
CA TRP A 137 -10.92 -0.19 -8.47
C TRP A 137 -9.87 0.29 -7.44
N GLY A 138 -8.68 0.65 -7.91
CA GLY A 138 -7.62 1.21 -7.07
C GLY A 138 -6.64 0.17 -6.52
N HIS A 139 -6.61 -1.05 -7.09
CA HIS A 139 -5.76 -2.16 -6.63
C HIS A 139 -5.03 -2.84 -7.78
N SER A 140 -3.90 -3.44 -7.46
CA SER A 140 -2.99 -4.04 -8.44
C SER A 140 -3.24 -5.52 -8.67
N SER A 141 -2.93 -5.97 -9.90
CA SER A 141 -2.64 -7.37 -10.15
C SER A 141 -1.22 -7.75 -9.69
N ILE A 142 -0.96 -9.06 -9.56
CA ILE A 142 0.37 -9.58 -9.20
C ILE A 142 1.46 -9.07 -10.19
N PRO A 143 1.30 -9.18 -11.53
CA PRO A 143 2.29 -8.65 -12.46
C PRO A 143 2.52 -7.14 -12.30
N ASN A 144 1.45 -6.36 -12.13
CA ASN A 144 1.55 -4.91 -12.02
C ASN A 144 2.29 -4.49 -10.75
N ALA A 145 1.97 -5.08 -9.60
CA ALA A 145 2.69 -4.86 -8.35
C ALA A 145 4.17 -5.28 -8.45
N THR A 146 4.48 -6.38 -9.16
CA THR A 146 5.86 -6.81 -9.41
C THR A 146 6.67 -5.76 -10.16
N VAL A 147 6.07 -5.02 -11.11
CA VAL A 147 6.76 -3.91 -11.79
C VAL A 147 7.16 -2.81 -10.82
N LEU A 148 6.31 -2.45 -9.87
CA LEU A 148 6.66 -1.48 -8.83
C LEU A 148 7.88 -1.99 -8.04
N MET A 149 7.82 -3.22 -7.55
CA MET A 149 8.92 -3.82 -6.77
C MET A 149 10.22 -3.90 -7.57
N LYS A 150 10.17 -4.24 -8.85
CA LYS A 150 11.33 -4.27 -9.76
C LYS A 150 12.13 -2.96 -9.76
N TYR A 151 11.47 -1.82 -9.64
CA TYR A 151 12.11 -0.50 -9.74
C TYR A 151 12.41 0.17 -8.41
N THR A 152 11.90 -0.34 -7.29
CA THR A 152 12.23 0.17 -5.96
C THR A 152 13.59 -0.30 -5.45
N GLY A 153 14.09 -1.43 -5.95
CA GLY A 153 15.29 -2.08 -5.44
C GLY A 153 15.08 -2.78 -4.08
N CYS A 154 13.83 -2.98 -3.68
CA CYS A 154 13.45 -3.68 -2.46
C CYS A 154 13.98 -5.11 -2.46
N LYS A 155 14.42 -5.59 -1.30
CA LYS A 155 14.90 -6.98 -1.12
C LYS A 155 13.86 -7.88 -0.48
N GLU A 156 12.92 -7.33 0.24
CA GLU A 156 11.87 -8.07 0.96
C GLU A 156 10.51 -7.44 0.67
N TRP A 157 9.61 -8.20 0.08
CA TRP A 157 8.25 -7.79 -0.23
C TRP A 157 7.24 -8.68 0.51
N ILE A 158 6.44 -8.08 1.35
CA ILE A 158 5.32 -8.75 2.03
C ILE A 158 4.03 -8.33 1.33
N VAL A 159 3.38 -9.30 0.69
CA VAL A 159 2.12 -9.07 -0.04
C VAL A 159 0.96 -9.05 0.94
N THR A 160 0.17 -8.01 0.91
CA THR A 160 -0.99 -7.80 1.80
C THR A 160 -2.26 -7.48 1.01
N HIS A 161 -3.33 -7.09 1.70
CA HIS A 161 -4.59 -6.59 1.12
C HIS A 161 -5.19 -7.55 0.08
N HIS A 162 -5.35 -8.81 0.48
CA HIS A 162 -5.90 -9.85 -0.40
C HIS A 162 -7.38 -9.64 -0.68
N ASP A 163 -7.84 -10.06 -1.88
CA ASP A 163 -9.27 -10.03 -2.20
C ASP A 163 -10.06 -10.85 -1.15
N PRO A 164 -11.16 -10.29 -0.60
CA PRO A 164 -11.93 -10.96 0.46
C PRO A 164 -12.58 -12.29 0.03
N ASN A 165 -12.64 -12.56 -1.27
CA ASN A 165 -13.11 -13.85 -1.78
C ASN A 165 -12.01 -14.92 -1.85
N HIS A 166 -10.74 -14.54 -1.69
CA HIS A 166 -9.62 -15.49 -1.68
C HIS A 166 -9.58 -16.25 -0.36
N LYS A 167 -9.35 -17.54 -0.47
CA LYS A 167 -9.17 -18.48 0.64
C LYS A 167 -7.68 -18.82 0.78
N ASP A 168 -7.32 -19.52 1.85
CA ASP A 168 -5.93 -19.92 2.13
C ASP A 168 -5.26 -20.64 0.95
N ASN A 169 -6.01 -21.50 0.23
CA ASN A 169 -5.48 -22.15 -0.97
C ASN A 169 -5.16 -21.14 -2.08
N ASP A 170 -5.99 -20.12 -2.26
CA ASP A 170 -5.76 -19.07 -3.26
C ASP A 170 -4.53 -18.25 -2.90
N LEU A 171 -4.28 -18.00 -1.61
CA LEU A 171 -3.08 -17.32 -1.12
C LEU A 171 -1.81 -18.13 -1.41
N GLN A 172 -1.86 -19.47 -1.27
CA GLN A 172 -0.73 -20.33 -1.66
C GLN A 172 -0.45 -20.26 -3.16
N VAL A 173 -1.50 -20.28 -3.99
CA VAL A 173 -1.37 -20.12 -5.46
C VAL A 173 -0.81 -18.75 -5.79
N LYS A 174 -1.27 -17.68 -5.10
CA LYS A 174 -0.71 -16.33 -5.28
C LYS A 174 0.77 -16.27 -4.95
N LEU A 175 1.19 -16.86 -3.83
CA LEU A 175 2.61 -16.89 -3.45
C LEU A 175 3.45 -17.60 -4.51
N GLN A 176 2.98 -18.74 -5.01
CA GLN A 176 3.68 -19.46 -6.07
C GLN A 176 3.79 -18.60 -7.33
N LEU A 177 2.71 -17.94 -7.76
CA LEU A 177 2.72 -17.05 -8.93
C LEU A 177 3.68 -15.86 -8.74
N HIS A 178 3.79 -15.31 -7.53
CA HIS A 178 4.79 -14.29 -7.23
C HIS A 178 6.21 -14.82 -7.42
N HIS A 179 6.50 -16.03 -6.92
CA HIS A 179 7.82 -16.65 -7.08
C HIS A 179 8.15 -16.87 -8.56
N ASP A 180 7.21 -17.42 -9.34
CA ASP A 180 7.38 -17.69 -10.77
C ASP A 180 7.71 -16.39 -11.54
N ILE A 181 6.92 -15.33 -11.35
CA ILE A 181 7.13 -14.04 -12.00
C ILE A 181 8.45 -13.38 -11.56
N ILE A 182 8.82 -13.46 -10.29
CA ILE A 182 10.09 -12.93 -9.79
C ILE A 182 11.27 -13.65 -10.43
N GLU A 183 11.19 -14.99 -10.57
CA GLU A 183 12.20 -15.79 -11.26
C GLU A 183 12.29 -15.45 -12.74
N GLU A 184 11.16 -15.39 -13.46
CA GLU A 184 11.07 -15.01 -14.88
C GLU A 184 11.63 -13.60 -15.15
N CYS A 185 11.44 -12.69 -14.19
CA CYS A 185 12.00 -11.33 -14.23
C CYS A 185 13.46 -11.25 -13.75
N ASN A 186 14.07 -12.36 -13.32
CA ASN A 186 15.41 -12.41 -12.72
C ASN A 186 15.60 -11.36 -11.60
N LEU A 187 14.59 -11.19 -10.75
CA LEU A 187 14.63 -10.26 -9.63
C LEU A 187 15.19 -10.96 -8.38
N LYS A 188 15.93 -10.21 -7.57
CA LYS A 188 16.48 -10.68 -6.29
C LYS A 188 15.64 -10.15 -5.13
N ILE A 189 14.38 -10.52 -5.11
CA ILE A 189 13.40 -10.11 -4.11
C ILE A 189 12.90 -11.35 -3.39
N HIS A 190 12.97 -11.35 -2.06
CA HIS A 190 12.25 -12.31 -1.24
C HIS A 190 10.80 -11.84 -1.11
N VAL A 191 9.85 -12.70 -1.47
CA VAL A 191 8.41 -12.39 -1.36
C VAL A 191 7.73 -13.37 -0.42
N ASP A 192 6.84 -12.87 0.41
CA ASP A 192 5.98 -13.67 1.28
C ASP A 192 4.58 -13.06 1.36
N ILE A 193 3.61 -13.83 1.84
CA ILE A 193 2.21 -13.45 1.98
C ILE A 193 1.92 -13.06 3.44
N ALA A 194 1.33 -11.89 3.66
CA ALA A 194 0.84 -11.50 4.96
C ALA A 194 -0.39 -12.32 5.37
N TYR A 195 -0.46 -12.69 6.65
CA TYR A 195 -1.60 -13.37 7.25
C TYR A 195 -1.78 -12.90 8.71
N ASP A 196 -2.96 -13.10 9.27
CA ASP A 196 -3.27 -12.70 10.64
C ASP A 196 -2.35 -13.41 11.65
N GLY A 197 -1.63 -12.63 12.44
CA GLY A 197 -0.65 -13.12 13.40
C GLY A 197 0.78 -13.25 12.87
N LEU A 198 1.05 -12.89 11.62
CA LEU A 198 2.43 -12.81 11.11
C LEU A 198 3.24 -11.80 11.91
N MET A 199 4.35 -12.26 12.48
CA MET A 199 5.34 -11.43 13.16
C MET A 199 6.65 -11.47 12.40
N LEU A 200 7.15 -10.32 12.00
CA LEU A 200 8.44 -10.18 11.33
C LEU A 200 9.46 -9.57 12.29
N PRO A 201 10.71 -10.05 12.31
CA PRO A 201 11.74 -9.45 13.15
C PRO A 201 12.10 -8.04 12.64
N PHE A 202 12.19 -7.11 13.57
CA PHE A 202 12.58 -5.71 13.33
C PHE A 202 14.05 -5.50 13.62
#